data_00a2b7cf1c63cdd30a4e9e5cd771d13a
#
_entry.id   00a2b7cf1c63cdd30a4e9e5cd771d13a
#
_cell.length_a   1.000
_cell.length_b   1.000
_cell.length_c   1.000
_cell.angle_alpha   90.00
_cell.angle_beta   90.00
_cell.angle_gamma   90.00
#
_symmetry.space_group_name_H-M   'P 1'
#
loop_
_entity.id
_entity.type
_entity.pdbx_description
1 polymer ?
#
loop_
_entity_poly.entity_id
_entity_poly.type
_entity_poly.pdbx_seq_one_letter_code
_entity_poly.pdbx_strand_id
1 'polypeptide(L)'
;MNRRDFLKTLAAAGAIVSVKSSGMMDVMASTVPSGNSAAPASDNADLAAIMNGEPAAMLEAAMKELGGIGRFIKKGDKIVIKPNIGWDRTPELAGNTNPDLIVALIKMCQDAGAAEIKVFDHTCDNWTRCYDHSGIEAAVKKAGATMVHAHEQSSYQQVDIPKAKTLKNAQVHKAIIECDKWINVPVLKNHGGALMTCAMKNHMGIVWDRRAFHSRGLHQCIADICTYKPAVLHIVDAYRTVATNGPQGRSASDVVLTKALFASPDIVAVDTAAGKFFTQVNKSIRFDDIEHIPDGQKLGLGTMDLESINVKRVKL
;
A
#
# COMPACT_ATOMS: atom_id res chain seq x y z
N MET A 1 -20.17 -4.37 16.37
CA MET A 1 -19.81 -2.94 16.58
C MET A 1 -20.39 -2.16 15.41
N ASN A 2 -21.17 -1.13 15.65
CA ASN A 2 -21.84 -0.37 14.61
C ASN A 2 -20.79 0.51 13.87
N ARG A 3 -20.99 0.77 12.56
CA ARG A 3 -20.10 1.64 11.75
C ARG A 3 -19.83 3.03 12.37
N ARG A 4 -20.74 3.46 13.27
CA ARG A 4 -20.59 4.71 14.06
C ARG A 4 -19.48 4.64 15.11
N ASP A 5 -19.19 3.48 15.65
CA ASP A 5 -18.21 3.33 16.76
C ASP A 5 -16.76 3.30 16.24
N PHE A 6 -16.56 2.84 14.99
CA PHE A 6 -15.25 2.92 14.32
C PHE A 6 -14.76 4.36 14.14
N LEU A 7 -15.68 5.26 13.76
CA LEU A 7 -15.34 6.69 13.58
C LEU A 7 -15.06 7.40 14.92
N LYS A 8 -15.66 6.92 16.02
CA LYS A 8 -15.43 7.48 17.38
C LYS A 8 -14.09 7.04 17.97
N THR A 9 -13.67 5.80 17.75
CA THR A 9 -12.39 5.29 18.26
C THR A 9 -11.18 5.97 17.59
N LEU A 10 -11.33 6.45 16.36
CA LEU A 10 -10.33 7.28 15.67
C LEU A 10 -10.38 8.77 16.06
N ALA A 11 -11.49 9.23 16.66
CA ALA A 11 -11.68 10.63 17.08
C ALA A 11 -11.37 10.87 18.58
N ALA A 12 -11.24 9.82 19.39
CA ALA A 12 -11.08 9.94 20.85
C ALA A 12 -9.63 10.22 21.33
N ALA A 13 -8.66 10.31 20.42
CA ALA A 13 -7.27 10.62 20.75
C ALA A 13 -6.91 12.11 20.70
N GLY A 14 -7.89 13.02 20.59
CA GLY A 14 -7.67 14.44 20.48
C GLY A 14 -8.27 15.27 21.63
N ALA A 15 -8.02 14.92 22.90
CA ALA A 15 -8.40 15.77 24.04
C ALA A 15 -7.23 16.66 24.45
N ILE A 16 -7.32 17.93 24.09
CA ILE A 16 -6.40 19.00 24.47
C ILE A 16 -6.54 19.26 25.98
N VAL A 17 -5.47 19.06 26.74
CA VAL A 17 -5.33 19.62 28.08
C VAL A 17 -4.65 21.00 27.97
N SER A 18 -5.44 22.04 28.08
CA SER A 18 -4.98 23.42 28.22
C SER A 18 -4.63 23.69 29.68
N VAL A 19 -3.35 23.82 29.99
CA VAL A 19 -2.92 24.39 31.29
C VAL A 19 -2.45 25.81 31.07
N LYS A 20 -3.21 26.78 31.61
CA LYS A 20 -2.77 28.17 31.79
C LYS A 20 -1.81 28.23 32.97
N SER A 21 -0.65 28.82 32.80
CA SER A 21 0.08 29.49 33.89
C SER A 21 0.68 30.79 33.39
N SER A 22 0.25 31.86 34.05
CA SER A 22 0.73 33.23 33.99
C SER A 22 2.04 33.38 34.75
N GLY A 23 2.98 34.19 34.22
CA GLY A 23 4.12 34.67 35.01
C GLY A 23 5.17 35.38 34.17
N MET A 24 5.20 36.71 34.31
CA MET A 24 6.07 37.76 33.84
C MET A 24 7.58 37.48 33.97
N MET A 25 8.40 37.82 32.99
CA MET A 25 9.40 38.94 33.06
C MET A 25 10.22 39.05 31.78
N ASP A 26 10.37 40.29 31.32
CA ASP A 26 11.27 40.80 30.31
C ASP A 26 12.74 40.44 30.58
N VAL A 27 13.58 40.34 29.51
CA VAL A 27 14.75 41.18 29.25
C VAL A 27 15.57 40.63 28.06
N MET A 28 15.93 41.55 27.14
CA MET A 28 17.03 41.64 26.19
C MET A 28 16.89 40.92 24.82
N ALA A 29 16.70 41.78 23.84
CA ALA A 29 16.93 41.55 22.42
C ALA A 29 18.41 41.25 22.13
N SER A 30 18.66 40.18 21.35
CA SER A 30 19.82 40.09 20.50
C SER A 30 19.38 39.51 19.15
N THR A 31 19.62 40.33 18.13
CA THR A 31 19.32 40.08 16.71
C THR A 31 20.16 38.92 16.18
N VAL A 32 19.48 37.88 15.74
CA VAL A 32 20.03 36.83 14.87
C VAL A 32 19.24 36.87 13.58
N PRO A 33 19.86 36.89 12.38
CA PRO A 33 19.13 36.92 11.13
C PRO A 33 18.44 35.56 10.91
N SER A 34 17.11 35.52 10.98
CA SER A 34 16.29 34.39 10.61
C SER A 34 16.18 34.32 9.08
N GLY A 35 17.03 33.51 8.48
CA GLY A 35 16.94 33.12 7.09
C GLY A 35 16.65 31.62 6.99
N ASN A 36 15.44 31.21 7.30
CA ASN A 36 14.90 29.93 6.83
C ASN A 36 13.39 30.16 6.60
N SER A 37 13.05 30.58 5.38
CA SER A 37 11.68 30.45 4.92
C SER A 37 11.41 28.96 4.71
N ALA A 38 10.83 28.31 5.72
CA ALA A 38 10.20 27.02 5.53
C ALA A 38 9.15 27.22 4.43
N ALA A 39 9.24 26.48 3.35
CA ALA A 39 8.20 26.42 2.33
C ALA A 39 6.86 26.13 3.05
N PRO A 40 5.75 26.75 2.63
CA PRO A 40 4.46 26.49 3.25
C PRO A 40 4.20 24.99 3.24
N ALA A 41 3.89 24.42 4.40
CA ALA A 41 3.51 23.03 4.51
C ALA A 41 2.38 22.77 3.51
N SER A 42 2.55 21.81 2.61
CA SER A 42 1.52 21.49 1.63
C SER A 42 0.29 20.98 2.39
N ASP A 43 -0.91 21.50 2.08
CA ASP A 43 -2.17 21.02 2.68
C ASP A 43 -2.51 19.56 2.28
N ASN A 44 -1.65 18.95 1.45
CA ASN A 44 -1.83 17.60 0.98
C ASN A 44 -1.69 16.58 2.12
N ALA A 45 -2.53 15.55 2.10
CA ALA A 45 -2.41 14.45 3.05
C ALA A 45 -1.11 13.66 2.84
N ASP A 46 -0.61 13.07 3.93
CA ASP A 46 0.41 12.02 3.91
C ASP A 46 -0.24 10.65 3.77
N LEU A 47 -1.47 10.51 4.28
CA LEU A 47 -2.28 9.30 4.15
C LEU A 47 -3.77 9.67 3.94
N ALA A 48 -4.40 9.05 2.94
CA ALA A 48 -5.83 9.13 2.70
C ALA A 48 -6.52 7.80 3.05
N ALA A 49 -7.57 7.85 3.86
CA ALA A 49 -8.43 6.72 4.21
C ALA A 49 -9.85 7.00 3.74
N ILE A 50 -10.32 6.28 2.72
CA ILE A 50 -11.59 6.52 2.04
C ILE A 50 -12.55 5.37 2.33
N MET A 51 -13.82 5.68 2.58
CA MET A 51 -14.85 4.71 2.95
C MET A 51 -16.13 4.89 2.14
N ASN A 52 -16.85 3.77 1.92
CA ASN A 52 -18.22 3.65 1.40
C ASN A 52 -18.42 4.04 -0.08
N GLY A 53 -17.38 4.17 -0.86
CA GLY A 53 -17.46 4.37 -2.31
C GLY A 53 -17.28 3.09 -3.11
N GLU A 54 -17.45 3.21 -4.42
CA GLU A 54 -16.97 2.22 -5.38
C GLU A 54 -15.47 2.44 -5.66
N PRO A 55 -14.72 1.43 -6.16
CA PRO A 55 -13.26 1.49 -6.24
C PRO A 55 -12.71 2.70 -6.97
N ALA A 56 -13.27 3.07 -8.11
CA ALA A 56 -12.83 4.24 -8.89
C ALA A 56 -13.07 5.56 -8.13
N ALA A 57 -14.25 5.75 -7.55
CA ALA A 57 -14.61 6.94 -6.80
C ALA A 57 -13.73 7.09 -5.52
N MET A 58 -13.43 5.98 -4.85
CA MET A 58 -12.53 5.99 -3.69
C MET A 58 -11.11 6.34 -4.10
N LEU A 59 -10.63 5.86 -5.25
CA LEU A 59 -9.33 6.23 -5.78
C LEU A 59 -9.25 7.73 -6.11
N GLU A 60 -10.27 8.28 -6.80
CA GLU A 60 -10.34 9.71 -7.11
C GLU A 60 -10.30 10.57 -5.84
N ALA A 61 -11.09 10.21 -4.83
CA ALA A 61 -11.10 10.90 -3.55
C ALA A 61 -9.73 10.81 -2.84
N ALA A 62 -9.10 9.63 -2.83
CA ALA A 62 -7.77 9.46 -2.23
C ALA A 62 -6.71 10.32 -2.94
N MET A 63 -6.70 10.31 -4.28
CA MET A 63 -5.75 11.10 -5.04
C MET A 63 -5.98 12.60 -4.87
N LYS A 64 -7.22 13.06 -4.75
CA LYS A 64 -7.53 14.46 -4.43
C LYS A 64 -6.90 14.89 -3.11
N GLU A 65 -7.07 14.10 -2.07
CA GLU A 65 -6.49 14.41 -0.74
C GLU A 65 -4.96 14.36 -0.75
N LEU A 66 -4.35 13.48 -1.54
CA LEU A 66 -2.90 13.35 -1.67
C LEU A 66 -2.26 14.39 -2.59
N GLY A 67 -3.03 15.30 -3.20
CA GLY A 67 -2.53 16.34 -4.10
C GLY A 67 -2.44 15.95 -5.58
N GLY A 68 -3.17 14.90 -5.96
CA GLY A 68 -3.31 14.41 -7.33
C GLY A 68 -2.22 13.42 -7.76
N ILE A 69 -2.53 12.60 -8.77
CA ILE A 69 -1.59 11.61 -9.31
C ILE A 69 -0.33 12.26 -9.90
N GLY A 70 -0.43 13.50 -10.39
CA GLY A 70 0.68 14.28 -10.90
C GLY A 70 1.77 14.62 -9.87
N ARG A 71 1.50 14.44 -8.57
CA ARG A 71 2.52 14.48 -7.51
C ARG A 71 3.51 13.32 -7.67
N PHE A 72 3.04 12.17 -8.09
CA PHE A 72 3.77 10.90 -8.14
C PHE A 72 4.27 10.55 -9.52
N ILE A 73 3.46 10.79 -10.56
CA ILE A 73 3.73 10.43 -11.96
C ILE A 73 3.90 11.70 -12.78
N LYS A 74 4.90 11.72 -13.65
CA LYS A 74 5.18 12.83 -14.58
C LYS A 74 4.97 12.40 -16.01
N LYS A 75 4.73 13.38 -16.89
CA LYS A 75 4.67 13.14 -18.33
C LYS A 75 5.98 12.50 -18.80
N GLY A 76 5.85 11.43 -19.56
CA GLY A 76 6.98 10.69 -20.11
C GLY A 76 7.49 9.54 -19.23
N ASP A 77 7.04 9.41 -17.97
CA ASP A 77 7.46 8.31 -17.08
C ASP A 77 7.02 6.94 -17.65
N LYS A 78 7.91 5.96 -17.58
CA LYS A 78 7.61 4.53 -17.75
C LYS A 78 7.26 3.95 -16.38
N ILE A 79 6.02 3.56 -16.20
CA ILE A 79 5.53 3.13 -14.90
C ILE A 79 5.18 1.65 -14.86
N VAL A 80 5.29 1.10 -13.67
CA VAL A 80 4.76 -0.21 -13.34
C VAL A 80 3.66 -0.06 -12.29
N ILE A 81 2.50 -0.65 -12.54
CA ILE A 81 1.46 -0.89 -11.54
C ILE A 81 1.58 -2.34 -11.11
N LYS A 82 1.81 -2.56 -9.82
CA LYS A 82 1.94 -3.90 -9.24
C LYS A 82 0.74 -4.23 -8.34
N PRO A 83 -0.31 -4.87 -8.89
CA PRO A 83 -1.43 -5.38 -8.09
C PRO A 83 -1.02 -6.61 -7.26
N ASN A 84 -1.97 -7.25 -6.61
CA ASN A 84 -1.88 -8.63 -6.15
C ASN A 84 -2.65 -9.53 -7.12
N ILE A 85 -1.96 -10.41 -7.85
CA ILE A 85 -2.53 -11.44 -8.72
C ILE A 85 -1.98 -12.79 -8.22
N GLY A 86 -2.28 -13.09 -6.95
CA GLY A 86 -1.65 -14.23 -6.28
C GLY A 86 -2.34 -15.57 -6.55
N TRP A 87 -3.66 -15.57 -6.77
CA TRP A 87 -4.48 -16.76 -6.65
C TRP A 87 -5.47 -16.92 -7.81
N ASP A 88 -5.78 -18.15 -8.12
CA ASP A 88 -6.84 -18.56 -9.03
C ASP A 88 -8.20 -18.31 -8.37
N ARG A 89 -8.63 -17.04 -8.35
CA ARG A 89 -9.86 -16.55 -7.71
C ARG A 89 -10.49 -15.44 -8.52
N THR A 90 -11.83 -15.47 -8.59
CA THR A 90 -12.61 -14.37 -9.18
C THR A 90 -12.62 -13.14 -8.26
N PRO A 91 -12.95 -11.95 -8.79
CA PRO A 91 -12.94 -10.70 -8.01
C PRO A 91 -13.83 -10.71 -6.76
N GLU A 92 -14.93 -11.47 -6.78
CA GLU A 92 -15.86 -11.60 -5.65
C GLU A 92 -15.23 -12.28 -4.44
N LEU A 93 -14.24 -13.15 -4.67
CA LEU A 93 -13.52 -13.87 -3.62
C LEU A 93 -12.36 -13.07 -3.04
N ALA A 94 -12.07 -11.89 -3.58
CA ALA A 94 -11.10 -10.93 -3.05
C ALA A 94 -9.69 -11.51 -2.77
N GLY A 95 -9.35 -12.61 -3.44
CA GLY A 95 -8.01 -13.19 -3.37
C GLY A 95 -6.95 -12.36 -4.10
N ASN A 96 -7.40 -11.43 -4.97
CA ASN A 96 -6.60 -10.56 -5.83
C ASN A 96 -7.10 -9.12 -5.72
N THR A 97 -6.32 -8.16 -6.24
CA THR A 97 -6.72 -6.75 -6.32
C THR A 97 -7.95 -6.60 -7.23
N ASN A 98 -8.84 -5.68 -6.90
CA ASN A 98 -10.03 -5.40 -7.69
C ASN A 98 -9.65 -4.84 -9.08
N PRO A 99 -10.12 -5.45 -10.19
CA PRO A 99 -9.80 -4.99 -11.53
C PRO A 99 -10.31 -3.58 -11.85
N ASP A 100 -11.45 -3.15 -11.29
CA ASP A 100 -11.99 -1.81 -11.50
C ASP A 100 -11.06 -0.73 -10.93
N LEU A 101 -10.42 -1.00 -9.79
CA LEU A 101 -9.41 -0.12 -9.21
C LEU A 101 -8.19 0.01 -10.14
N ILE A 102 -7.76 -1.09 -10.74
CA ILE A 102 -6.62 -1.11 -11.67
C ILE A 102 -6.94 -0.31 -12.94
N VAL A 103 -8.14 -0.48 -13.51
CA VAL A 103 -8.58 0.32 -14.69
C VAL A 103 -8.57 1.81 -14.37
N ALA A 104 -9.16 2.21 -13.23
CA ALA A 104 -9.20 3.60 -12.83
C ALA A 104 -7.80 4.20 -12.64
N LEU A 105 -6.87 3.44 -12.04
CA LEU A 105 -5.50 3.87 -11.85
C LEU A 105 -4.73 3.98 -13.17
N ILE A 106 -4.89 3.02 -14.10
CA ILE A 106 -4.28 3.08 -15.43
C ILE A 106 -4.72 4.36 -16.13
N LYS A 107 -6.03 4.65 -16.14
CA LYS A 107 -6.56 5.87 -16.75
C LYS A 107 -5.96 7.14 -16.15
N MET A 108 -5.89 7.24 -14.83
CA MET A 108 -5.27 8.38 -14.15
C MET A 108 -3.79 8.57 -14.55
N CYS A 109 -3.04 7.48 -14.69
CA CYS A 109 -1.65 7.53 -15.11
C CYS A 109 -1.49 7.94 -16.57
N GLN A 110 -2.41 7.50 -17.46
CA GLN A 110 -2.47 7.93 -18.86
C GLN A 110 -2.78 9.43 -18.94
N ASP A 111 -3.78 9.90 -18.18
CA ASP A 111 -4.18 11.32 -18.13
C ASP A 111 -3.03 12.20 -17.58
N ALA A 112 -2.17 11.68 -16.72
CA ALA A 112 -0.93 12.33 -16.26
C ALA A 112 0.20 12.32 -17.32
N GLY A 113 0.01 11.61 -18.44
CA GLY A 113 0.96 11.55 -19.54
C GLY A 113 2.07 10.52 -19.40
N ALA A 114 1.86 9.44 -18.62
CA ALA A 114 2.80 8.31 -18.58
C ALA A 114 3.06 7.78 -20.00
N ALA A 115 4.32 7.55 -20.37
CA ALA A 115 4.69 7.08 -21.70
C ALA A 115 4.46 5.58 -21.88
N GLU A 116 4.59 4.81 -20.81
CA GLU A 116 4.38 3.37 -20.79
C GLU A 116 3.78 2.94 -19.45
N ILE A 117 2.81 2.04 -19.48
CA ILE A 117 2.23 1.43 -18.27
C ILE A 117 2.29 -0.08 -18.40
N LYS A 118 3.11 -0.71 -17.56
CA LYS A 118 3.20 -2.15 -17.41
C LYS A 118 2.49 -2.59 -16.13
N VAL A 119 1.81 -3.73 -16.18
CA VAL A 119 1.15 -4.34 -15.01
C VAL A 119 1.62 -5.78 -14.87
N PHE A 120 2.01 -6.21 -13.67
CA PHE A 120 2.39 -7.60 -13.42
C PHE A 120 2.30 -7.96 -11.93
N ASP A 121 2.26 -9.26 -11.66
CA ASP A 121 2.55 -9.86 -10.35
C ASP A 121 3.11 -11.27 -10.54
N HIS A 122 3.97 -11.73 -9.63
CA HIS A 122 4.39 -13.12 -9.57
C HIS A 122 3.35 -13.92 -8.77
N THR A 123 2.61 -14.78 -9.45
CA THR A 123 1.49 -15.54 -8.86
C THR A 123 1.95 -16.62 -7.87
N CYS A 124 1.06 -17.06 -7.00
CA CYS A 124 1.30 -18.15 -6.04
C CYS A 124 0.69 -19.48 -6.51
N ASP A 125 -0.19 -19.42 -7.50
CA ASP A 125 -0.93 -20.53 -8.08
C ASP A 125 -0.66 -20.58 -9.60
N ASN A 126 -1.39 -21.40 -10.36
CA ASN A 126 -1.27 -21.47 -11.81
C ASN A 126 -1.41 -20.08 -12.44
N TRP A 127 -0.34 -19.60 -13.06
CA TRP A 127 -0.25 -18.20 -13.50
C TRP A 127 -1.31 -17.84 -14.54
N THR A 128 -1.59 -18.72 -15.51
CA THR A 128 -2.62 -18.48 -16.55
C THR A 128 -3.99 -18.25 -15.92
N ARG A 129 -4.38 -19.14 -14.99
CA ARG A 129 -5.67 -19.03 -14.31
C ARG A 129 -5.72 -17.84 -13.34
N CYS A 130 -4.62 -17.52 -12.65
CA CYS A 130 -4.56 -16.34 -11.80
C CYS A 130 -4.81 -15.06 -12.60
N TYR A 131 -4.14 -14.90 -13.74
CA TYR A 131 -4.26 -13.72 -14.58
C TYR A 131 -5.66 -13.62 -15.22
N ASP A 132 -6.21 -14.74 -15.73
CA ASP A 132 -7.53 -14.80 -16.35
C ASP A 132 -8.65 -14.63 -15.33
N HIS A 133 -8.75 -15.50 -14.33
CA HIS A 133 -9.87 -15.51 -13.39
C HIS A 133 -9.91 -14.32 -12.44
N SER A 134 -8.78 -13.65 -12.19
CA SER A 134 -8.78 -12.37 -11.46
C SER A 134 -9.49 -11.25 -12.22
N GLY A 135 -9.68 -11.40 -13.53
CA GLY A 135 -10.20 -10.37 -14.41
C GLY A 135 -9.22 -9.22 -14.68
N ILE A 136 -8.04 -9.23 -14.04
CA ILE A 136 -7.08 -8.11 -14.13
C ILE A 136 -6.45 -8.05 -15.51
N GLU A 137 -6.07 -9.20 -16.11
CA GLU A 137 -5.47 -9.21 -17.44
C GLU A 137 -6.39 -8.61 -18.50
N ALA A 138 -7.67 -9.03 -18.51
CA ALA A 138 -8.67 -8.48 -19.43
C ALA A 138 -8.89 -6.98 -19.20
N ALA A 139 -8.95 -6.56 -17.93
CA ALA A 139 -9.11 -5.16 -17.53
C ALA A 139 -7.93 -4.28 -17.99
N VAL A 140 -6.69 -4.74 -17.79
CA VAL A 140 -5.46 -4.06 -18.21
C VAL A 140 -5.40 -3.90 -19.73
N LYS A 141 -5.67 -4.97 -20.47
CA LYS A 141 -5.71 -4.94 -21.95
C LYS A 141 -6.76 -3.96 -22.46
N LYS A 142 -7.96 -4.01 -21.87
CA LYS A 142 -9.06 -3.09 -22.23
C LYS A 142 -8.72 -1.62 -21.93
N ALA A 143 -7.99 -1.37 -20.86
CA ALA A 143 -7.53 -0.01 -20.49
C ALA A 143 -6.33 0.48 -21.33
N GLY A 144 -5.79 -0.33 -22.24
CA GLY A 144 -4.68 0.07 -23.13
C GLY A 144 -3.31 0.04 -22.46
N ALA A 145 -3.15 -0.68 -21.35
CA ALA A 145 -1.86 -0.92 -20.73
C ALA A 145 -1.29 -2.31 -21.07
N THR A 146 -0.01 -2.54 -20.80
CA THR A 146 0.69 -3.79 -21.11
C THR A 146 0.67 -4.72 -19.91
N MET A 147 0.04 -5.89 -20.07
CA MET A 147 0.20 -6.98 -19.09
C MET A 147 1.54 -7.68 -19.34
N VAL A 148 2.36 -7.80 -18.29
CA VAL A 148 3.64 -8.51 -18.31
C VAL A 148 3.50 -9.78 -17.47
N HIS A 149 3.86 -10.93 -18.03
CA HIS A 149 3.81 -12.19 -17.31
C HIS A 149 5.11 -12.44 -16.55
N ALA A 150 5.01 -12.91 -15.31
CA ALA A 150 6.13 -13.04 -14.37
C ALA A 150 6.45 -14.51 -14.00
N HIS A 151 6.13 -15.46 -14.89
CA HIS A 151 6.26 -16.89 -14.64
C HIS A 151 7.58 -17.50 -15.14
N GLU A 152 8.44 -16.70 -15.78
CA GLU A 152 9.74 -17.16 -16.28
C GLU A 152 10.89 -16.53 -15.50
N GLN A 153 11.80 -17.37 -14.99
CA GLN A 153 12.96 -16.90 -14.23
C GLN A 153 13.87 -15.98 -15.05
N SER A 154 13.92 -16.15 -16.36
CA SER A 154 14.67 -15.28 -17.29
C SER A 154 14.23 -13.82 -17.26
N SER A 155 12.99 -13.54 -16.80
CA SER A 155 12.46 -12.17 -16.61
C SER A 155 12.96 -11.52 -15.33
N TYR A 156 13.79 -12.18 -14.53
CA TYR A 156 14.33 -11.68 -13.27
C TYR A 156 15.84 -11.50 -13.35
N GLN A 157 16.35 -10.59 -12.54
CA GLN A 157 17.77 -10.30 -12.42
C GLN A 157 18.17 -10.27 -10.95
N GLN A 158 19.34 -10.82 -10.64
CA GLN A 158 19.92 -10.75 -9.31
C GLN A 158 20.27 -9.30 -8.97
N VAL A 159 19.84 -8.85 -7.80
CA VAL A 159 20.13 -7.53 -7.26
C VAL A 159 20.56 -7.62 -5.81
N ASP A 160 21.39 -6.68 -5.36
CA ASP A 160 21.72 -6.52 -3.95
C ASP A 160 20.71 -5.62 -3.25
N ILE A 161 20.46 -5.89 -1.96
CA ILE A 161 19.58 -5.12 -1.09
C ILE A 161 20.43 -4.59 0.10
N PRO A 162 21.20 -3.53 -0.10
CA PRO A 162 22.23 -3.11 0.86
C PRO A 162 21.69 -2.78 2.26
N LYS A 163 20.48 -2.22 2.33
CA LYS A 163 19.82 -1.86 3.60
C LYS A 163 19.15 -3.03 4.30
N ALA A 164 19.02 -4.19 3.65
CA ALA A 164 18.40 -5.36 4.22
C ALA A 164 19.16 -5.89 5.44
N LYS A 165 18.44 -6.38 6.43
CA LYS A 165 19.02 -7.04 7.58
C LYS A 165 19.32 -8.52 7.30
N THR A 166 18.37 -9.21 6.65
CA THR A 166 18.42 -10.67 6.39
C THR A 166 18.47 -10.98 4.90
N LEU A 167 17.60 -10.39 4.08
CA LEU A 167 17.49 -10.66 2.64
C LEU A 167 18.47 -9.79 1.84
N LYS A 168 19.78 -10.11 1.90
CA LYS A 168 20.85 -9.30 1.31
C LYS A 168 20.80 -9.16 -0.20
N ASN A 169 20.17 -10.10 -0.88
CA ASN A 169 20.00 -10.11 -2.32
C ASN A 169 18.73 -10.86 -2.72
N ALA A 170 18.21 -10.59 -3.91
CA ALA A 170 17.06 -11.28 -4.48
C ALA A 170 17.09 -11.23 -6.02
N GLN A 171 16.37 -12.15 -6.66
CA GLN A 171 16.07 -12.04 -8.08
C GLN A 171 14.79 -11.20 -8.23
N VAL A 172 14.93 -9.95 -8.71
CA VAL A 172 13.85 -9.00 -8.90
C VAL A 172 13.44 -8.93 -10.37
N HIS A 173 12.16 -8.82 -10.64
CA HIS A 173 11.60 -8.75 -11.99
C HIS A 173 12.12 -7.50 -12.74
N LYS A 174 12.56 -7.69 -13.99
CA LYS A 174 13.15 -6.63 -14.82
C LYS A 174 12.23 -5.42 -14.98
N ALA A 175 10.91 -5.60 -15.06
CA ALA A 175 9.98 -4.48 -15.14
C ALA A 175 10.11 -3.50 -13.97
N ILE A 176 10.40 -3.98 -12.74
CA ILE A 176 10.67 -3.12 -11.58
C ILE A 176 12.03 -2.44 -11.71
N ILE A 177 13.04 -3.16 -12.19
CA ILE A 177 14.40 -2.62 -12.33
C ILE A 177 14.42 -1.47 -13.33
N GLU A 178 13.75 -1.63 -14.45
CA GLU A 178 13.81 -0.77 -15.64
C GLU A 178 12.81 0.41 -15.61
N CYS A 179 11.75 0.35 -14.80
CA CYS A 179 10.76 1.43 -14.76
C CYS A 179 11.32 2.71 -14.09
N ASP A 180 10.79 3.86 -14.46
CA ASP A 180 11.10 5.13 -13.78
C ASP A 180 10.39 5.19 -12.42
N LYS A 181 9.12 4.78 -12.38
CA LYS A 181 8.24 4.80 -11.21
C LYS A 181 7.44 3.51 -11.12
N TRP A 182 7.05 3.13 -9.91
CA TRP A 182 6.06 2.07 -9.74
C TRP A 182 5.09 2.36 -8.62
N ILE A 183 3.88 1.86 -8.77
CA ILE A 183 2.77 1.99 -7.83
C ILE A 183 2.39 0.60 -7.33
N ASN A 184 2.37 0.45 -6.02
CA ASN A 184 2.02 -0.79 -5.35
C ASN A 184 0.52 -0.80 -5.00
N VAL A 185 -0.23 -1.79 -5.52
CA VAL A 185 -1.70 -1.88 -5.33
C VAL A 185 -2.07 -3.22 -4.70
N PRO A 186 -1.78 -3.43 -3.40
CA PRO A 186 -2.13 -4.65 -2.69
C PRO A 186 -3.64 -4.78 -2.46
N VAL A 187 -4.11 -6.02 -2.26
CA VAL A 187 -5.41 -6.29 -1.63
C VAL A 187 -5.23 -6.57 -0.14
N LEU A 188 -6.08 -5.98 0.69
CA LEU A 188 -6.10 -6.24 2.13
C LEU A 188 -6.77 -7.59 2.42
N LYS A 189 -6.06 -8.53 3.03
CA LYS A 189 -6.57 -9.86 3.31
C LYS A 189 -5.83 -10.59 4.42
N ASN A 190 -6.50 -11.54 5.04
CA ASN A 190 -5.89 -12.51 5.96
C ASN A 190 -4.74 -13.27 5.29
N HIS A 191 -3.72 -13.63 6.07
CA HIS A 191 -2.62 -14.48 5.61
C HIS A 191 -2.12 -15.36 6.77
N GLY A 192 -2.05 -16.68 6.55
CA GLY A 192 -1.64 -17.61 7.60
C GLY A 192 -0.28 -17.31 8.23
N GLY A 193 0.77 -17.12 7.42
CA GLY A 193 2.13 -16.92 7.95
C GLY A 193 2.49 -15.48 8.29
N ALA A 194 1.95 -14.49 7.56
CA ALA A 194 2.24 -13.07 7.78
C ALA A 194 1.09 -12.32 8.46
N LEU A 195 0.05 -13.04 8.89
CA LEU A 195 -1.20 -12.56 9.48
C LEU A 195 -2.04 -11.70 8.54
N MET A 196 -1.43 -10.80 7.82
CA MET A 196 -2.05 -9.87 6.88
C MET A 196 -1.25 -9.78 5.57
N THR A 197 -1.94 -9.68 4.44
CA THR A 197 -1.39 -9.17 3.18
C THR A 197 -1.80 -7.72 3.04
N CYS A 198 -0.82 -6.84 2.85
CA CYS A 198 -0.99 -5.43 2.58
C CYS A 198 0.21 -4.90 1.76
N ALA A 199 0.57 -3.62 1.82
CA ALA A 199 1.55 -3.02 0.93
C ALA A 199 2.95 -3.63 1.06
N MET A 200 3.49 -3.80 2.27
CA MET A 200 4.80 -4.39 2.47
C MET A 200 4.86 -5.84 1.99
N LYS A 201 3.87 -6.67 2.37
CA LYS A 201 3.78 -8.07 1.96
C LYS A 201 3.63 -8.23 0.45
N ASN A 202 2.98 -7.29 -0.23
CA ASN A 202 2.79 -7.32 -1.68
C ASN A 202 4.12 -7.19 -2.46
N HIS A 203 5.17 -6.62 -1.87
CA HIS A 203 6.51 -6.55 -2.48
C HIS A 203 7.12 -7.94 -2.75
N MET A 204 6.69 -8.99 -2.04
CA MET A 204 7.15 -10.36 -2.37
C MET A 204 6.84 -10.77 -3.81
N GLY A 205 5.80 -10.19 -4.43
CA GLY A 205 5.43 -10.48 -5.82
C GLY A 205 6.37 -9.88 -6.87
N ILE A 206 7.36 -9.09 -6.49
CA ILE A 206 8.41 -8.64 -7.41
C ILE A 206 9.60 -9.60 -7.46
N VAL A 207 9.64 -10.61 -6.57
CA VAL A 207 10.78 -11.53 -6.39
C VAL A 207 10.45 -12.92 -6.94
N TRP A 208 11.44 -13.56 -7.58
CA TRP A 208 11.31 -14.91 -8.09
C TRP A 208 11.26 -15.97 -6.96
N ASP A 209 12.33 -16.08 -6.15
CA ASP A 209 12.39 -17.07 -5.07
C ASP A 209 11.79 -16.53 -3.76
N ARG A 210 10.51 -16.80 -3.57
CA ARG A 210 9.79 -16.43 -2.34
C ARG A 210 9.96 -17.44 -1.20
N ARG A 211 10.50 -18.64 -1.46
CA ARG A 211 10.77 -19.64 -0.40
C ARG A 211 11.81 -19.12 0.57
N ALA A 212 12.79 -18.34 0.07
CA ALA A 212 13.80 -17.70 0.91
C ALA A 212 13.20 -16.85 2.03
N PHE A 213 12.05 -16.20 1.81
CA PHE A 213 11.38 -15.42 2.84
C PHE A 213 10.89 -16.29 4.00
N HIS A 214 10.30 -17.45 3.68
CA HIS A 214 9.78 -18.36 4.71
C HIS A 214 10.88 -19.06 5.50
N SER A 215 12.02 -19.36 4.87
CA SER A 215 13.14 -20.06 5.52
C SER A 215 14.07 -19.14 6.34
N ARG A 216 14.08 -17.82 6.04
CA ARG A 216 15.02 -16.87 6.66
C ARG A 216 14.36 -15.89 7.63
N GLY A 217 13.08 -16.02 7.93
CA GLY A 217 12.30 -15.11 8.76
C GLY A 217 11.41 -14.20 7.93
N LEU A 218 10.14 -14.62 7.78
CA LEU A 218 9.18 -14.04 6.84
C LEU A 218 9.01 -12.54 7.05
N HIS A 219 8.76 -12.09 8.27
CA HIS A 219 8.48 -10.69 8.57
C HIS A 219 9.68 -9.78 8.28
N GLN A 220 10.89 -10.18 8.72
CA GLN A 220 12.10 -9.41 8.44
C GLN A 220 12.38 -9.35 6.93
N CYS A 221 12.26 -10.46 6.18
CA CYS A 221 12.47 -10.46 4.75
C CYS A 221 11.42 -9.63 3.99
N ILE A 222 10.17 -9.54 4.48
CA ILE A 222 9.15 -8.63 3.95
C ILE A 222 9.59 -7.17 4.12
N ALA A 223 10.09 -6.80 5.29
CA ALA A 223 10.60 -5.45 5.52
C ALA A 223 11.84 -5.16 4.67
N ASP A 224 12.76 -6.12 4.57
CA ASP A 224 14.01 -6.00 3.81
C ASP A 224 13.77 -5.70 2.33
N ILE A 225 12.88 -6.45 1.64
CA ILE A 225 12.63 -6.24 0.20
C ILE A 225 12.03 -4.86 -0.07
N CYS A 226 11.30 -4.27 0.88
CA CYS A 226 10.76 -2.93 0.72
C CYS A 226 11.84 -1.84 0.68
N THR A 227 13.07 -2.14 1.10
CA THR A 227 14.21 -1.22 0.98
C THR A 227 14.81 -1.16 -0.43
N TYR A 228 14.48 -2.13 -1.29
CA TYR A 228 14.89 -2.15 -2.69
C TYR A 228 13.91 -1.34 -3.54
N LYS A 229 14.36 -0.30 -4.20
CA LYS A 229 13.55 0.55 -5.11
C LYS A 229 12.12 0.80 -4.58
N PRO A 230 11.92 1.72 -3.61
CA PRO A 230 10.61 2.00 -3.04
C PRO A 230 9.58 2.39 -4.10
N ALA A 231 8.32 1.95 -3.94
CA ALA A 231 7.21 2.43 -4.74
C ALA A 231 6.94 3.91 -4.41
N VAL A 232 6.52 4.68 -5.41
CA VAL A 232 6.21 6.10 -5.21
C VAL A 232 4.85 6.31 -4.52
N LEU A 233 3.99 5.28 -4.57
CA LEU A 233 2.65 5.32 -4.00
C LEU A 233 2.18 3.90 -3.69
N HIS A 234 1.48 3.73 -2.57
CA HIS A 234 0.81 2.51 -2.15
C HIS A 234 -0.69 2.77 -2.09
N ILE A 235 -1.50 1.94 -2.76
CA ILE A 235 -2.96 2.02 -2.80
C ILE A 235 -3.52 0.68 -2.36
N VAL A 236 -3.96 0.61 -1.11
CA VAL A 236 -4.51 -0.62 -0.51
C VAL A 236 -5.96 -0.78 -0.89
N ASP A 237 -6.26 -1.79 -1.71
CA ASP A 237 -7.61 -2.23 -1.99
C ASP A 237 -8.17 -2.97 -0.77
N ALA A 238 -9.11 -2.36 -0.12
CA ALA A 238 -9.92 -2.92 0.96
C ALA A 238 -11.42 -2.82 0.62
N TYR A 239 -11.79 -2.86 -0.67
CA TYR A 239 -13.19 -2.84 -1.09
C TYR A 239 -13.91 -4.12 -0.66
N ARG A 240 -13.30 -5.28 -0.93
CA ARG A 240 -13.63 -6.58 -0.35
C ARG A 240 -12.40 -7.11 0.37
N THR A 241 -12.58 -7.64 1.56
CA THR A 241 -11.48 -8.15 2.38
C THR A 241 -11.71 -9.61 2.72
N VAL A 242 -10.76 -10.49 2.37
CA VAL A 242 -10.76 -11.87 2.89
C VAL A 242 -10.43 -11.80 4.38
N ALA A 243 -11.46 -11.97 5.22
CA ALA A 243 -11.34 -11.85 6.66
C ALA A 243 -10.73 -13.09 7.30
N THR A 244 -11.02 -14.29 6.78
CA THR A 244 -10.59 -15.59 7.32
C THR A 244 -10.09 -16.51 6.20
N ASN A 245 -9.40 -17.59 6.57
CA ASN A 245 -8.90 -18.61 5.62
C ASN A 245 -8.04 -18.06 4.45
N GLY A 246 -7.43 -16.87 4.66
CA GLY A 246 -6.50 -16.30 3.66
C GLY A 246 -5.16 -17.05 3.59
N PRO A 247 -4.37 -16.81 2.54
CA PRO A 247 -4.47 -15.68 1.61
C PRO A 247 -5.41 -15.83 0.40
N GLN A 248 -5.96 -17.00 0.13
CA GLN A 248 -6.82 -17.20 -1.05
C GLN A 248 -8.32 -17.25 -0.74
N GLY A 249 -8.69 -17.42 0.56
CA GLY A 249 -10.08 -17.73 0.94
C GLY A 249 -10.52 -19.12 0.49
N ARG A 250 -11.59 -19.64 1.09
CA ARG A 250 -12.20 -20.91 0.69
C ARG A 250 -13.55 -20.72 0.02
N SER A 251 -14.28 -19.70 0.44
CA SER A 251 -15.63 -19.40 -0.04
C SER A 251 -15.99 -17.94 0.15
N ALA A 252 -17.15 -17.53 -0.37
CA ALA A 252 -17.69 -16.17 -0.20
C ALA A 252 -17.91 -15.80 1.28
N SER A 253 -18.11 -16.77 2.17
CA SER A 253 -18.26 -16.51 3.62
C SER A 253 -16.99 -15.99 4.29
N ASP A 254 -15.81 -16.18 3.66
CA ASP A 254 -14.55 -15.64 4.13
C ASP A 254 -14.38 -14.15 3.79
N VAL A 255 -15.25 -13.60 2.92
CA VAL A 255 -15.14 -12.26 2.36
C VAL A 255 -16.13 -11.30 3.01
N VAL A 256 -15.62 -10.15 3.42
CA VAL A 256 -16.42 -9.03 3.93
C VAL A 256 -16.37 -7.87 2.94
N LEU A 257 -17.55 -7.34 2.55
CA LEU A 257 -17.65 -6.12 1.77
C LEU A 257 -17.39 -4.91 2.68
N THR A 258 -16.16 -4.43 2.68
CA THR A 258 -15.67 -3.39 3.59
C THR A 258 -15.74 -1.98 3.00
N LYS A 259 -15.73 -1.86 1.68
CA LYS A 259 -15.77 -0.58 0.93
C LYS A 259 -14.80 0.45 1.47
N ALA A 260 -13.54 0.07 1.61
CA ALA A 260 -12.46 0.93 2.08
C ALA A 260 -11.30 0.96 1.09
N LEU A 261 -10.53 2.05 1.11
CA LEU A 261 -9.28 2.24 0.38
C LEU A 261 -8.35 3.10 1.22
N PHE A 262 -7.08 2.71 1.29
CA PHE A 262 -6.04 3.50 1.96
C PHE A 262 -4.94 3.82 0.94
N ALA A 263 -4.47 5.07 0.93
CA ALA A 263 -3.39 5.46 0.02
C ALA A 263 -2.37 6.36 0.72
N SER A 264 -1.08 6.09 0.49
CA SER A 264 0.04 6.87 1.04
C SER A 264 1.31 6.61 0.25
N PRO A 265 2.24 7.59 0.12
CA PRO A 265 3.62 7.32 -0.27
C PRO A 265 4.43 6.61 0.82
N ASP A 266 4.00 6.64 2.09
CA ASP A 266 4.63 5.95 3.21
C ASP A 266 4.05 4.54 3.38
N ILE A 267 4.89 3.53 3.09
CA ILE A 267 4.48 2.12 3.13
C ILE A 267 4.15 1.63 4.54
N VAL A 268 4.83 2.14 5.56
CA VAL A 268 4.62 1.78 6.96
C VAL A 268 3.34 2.43 7.47
N ALA A 269 3.10 3.70 7.14
CA ALA A 269 1.89 4.41 7.52
C ALA A 269 0.64 3.76 6.91
N VAL A 270 0.68 3.40 5.61
CA VAL A 270 -0.47 2.77 4.97
C VAL A 270 -0.75 1.37 5.53
N ASP A 271 0.29 0.56 5.79
CA ASP A 271 0.13 -0.76 6.41
C ASP A 271 -0.32 -0.66 7.87
N THR A 272 0.11 0.37 8.59
CA THR A 272 -0.37 0.65 9.95
C THR A 272 -1.86 1.00 9.95
N ALA A 273 -2.30 1.90 9.07
CA ALA A 273 -3.70 2.28 8.97
C ALA A 273 -4.60 1.10 8.54
N ALA A 274 -4.19 0.39 7.49
CA ALA A 274 -4.90 -0.78 6.98
C ALA A 274 -4.88 -1.94 7.99
N GLY A 275 -3.79 -2.16 8.72
CA GLY A 275 -3.68 -3.19 9.75
C GLY A 275 -4.59 -2.91 10.94
N LYS A 276 -4.62 -1.70 11.46
CA LYS A 276 -5.58 -1.28 12.50
C LYS A 276 -7.03 -1.45 12.03
N PHE A 277 -7.34 -1.14 10.78
CA PHE A 277 -8.65 -1.41 10.18
C PHE A 277 -8.92 -2.91 10.10
N PHE A 278 -7.94 -3.70 9.64
CA PHE A 278 -8.09 -5.15 9.45
C PHE A 278 -8.39 -5.88 10.77
N THR A 279 -7.83 -5.45 11.90
CA THR A 279 -8.14 -6.04 13.21
C THR A 279 -9.59 -5.82 13.67
N GLN A 280 -10.32 -4.87 13.06
CA GLN A 280 -11.76 -4.70 13.28
C GLN A 280 -12.58 -5.66 12.39
N VAL A 281 -12.02 -6.07 11.25
CA VAL A 281 -12.64 -7.05 10.34
C VAL A 281 -12.38 -8.47 10.83
N ASN A 282 -11.14 -8.77 11.22
CA ASN A 282 -10.74 -10.05 11.82
C ASN A 282 -10.21 -9.84 13.24
N LYS A 283 -11.07 -10.07 14.22
CA LYS A 283 -10.77 -9.86 15.65
C LYS A 283 -9.83 -10.90 16.26
N SER A 284 -9.49 -11.98 15.54
CA SER A 284 -8.54 -12.98 16.01
C SER A 284 -7.08 -12.55 15.82
N ILE A 285 -6.83 -11.48 15.05
CA ILE A 285 -5.50 -10.93 14.78
C ILE A 285 -5.30 -9.70 15.66
N ARG A 286 -4.18 -9.65 16.34
CA ARG A 286 -3.72 -8.45 17.05
C ARG A 286 -2.78 -7.68 16.15
N PHE A 287 -2.89 -6.36 16.16
CA PHE A 287 -2.04 -5.49 15.33
C PHE A 287 -0.55 -5.68 15.67
N ASP A 288 -0.22 -5.82 16.96
CA ASP A 288 1.15 -5.95 17.45
C ASP A 288 1.84 -7.25 17.01
N ASP A 289 1.07 -8.25 16.57
CA ASP A 289 1.61 -9.51 16.06
C ASP A 289 2.04 -9.40 14.58
N ILE A 290 1.76 -8.28 13.89
CA ILE A 290 2.13 -8.04 12.49
C ILE A 290 3.55 -7.45 12.43
N GLU A 291 4.55 -8.26 12.72
CA GLU A 291 5.93 -7.85 13.01
C GLU A 291 6.64 -7.11 11.85
N HIS A 292 6.26 -7.37 10.58
CA HIS A 292 6.92 -6.70 9.45
C HIS A 292 6.68 -5.18 9.41
N ILE A 293 5.61 -4.68 10.02
CA ILE A 293 5.33 -3.24 10.08
C ILE A 293 6.36 -2.52 10.97
N PRO A 294 6.54 -2.90 12.25
CA PRO A 294 7.59 -2.29 13.09
C PRO A 294 9.01 -2.56 12.54
N ASP A 295 9.26 -3.68 11.87
CA ASP A 295 10.55 -3.93 11.23
C ASP A 295 10.80 -2.97 10.06
N GLY A 296 9.75 -2.63 9.28
CA GLY A 296 9.83 -1.59 8.26
C GLY A 296 10.15 -0.20 8.84
N GLN A 297 9.54 0.18 9.95
CA GLN A 297 9.86 1.43 10.65
C GLN A 297 11.32 1.45 11.12
N LYS A 298 11.83 0.36 11.69
CA LYS A 298 13.25 0.24 12.11
C LYS A 298 14.22 0.38 10.93
N LEU A 299 13.81 0.01 9.72
CA LEU A 299 14.59 0.18 8.49
C LEU A 299 14.44 1.58 7.86
N GLY A 300 13.66 2.47 8.47
CA GLY A 300 13.46 3.84 7.99
C GLY A 300 12.56 3.94 6.76
N LEU A 301 11.63 2.99 6.58
CA LEU A 301 10.70 2.96 5.44
C LEU A 301 9.48 3.86 5.61
N GLY A 302 9.25 4.38 6.82
CA GLY A 302 8.13 5.24 7.17
C GLY A 302 7.78 5.18 8.64
N THR A 303 6.58 5.68 9.01
CA THR A 303 6.15 5.81 10.41
C THR A 303 4.90 5.00 10.74
N MET A 304 4.87 4.42 11.94
CA MET A 304 3.67 3.84 12.56
C MET A 304 2.87 4.89 13.35
N ASP A 305 3.45 6.06 13.61
CA ASP A 305 2.80 7.14 14.32
C ASP A 305 1.91 7.96 13.37
N LEU A 306 0.64 7.55 13.29
CA LEU A 306 -0.35 8.20 12.44
C LEU A 306 -0.83 9.55 12.99
N GLU A 307 -0.46 9.90 14.22
CA GLU A 307 -0.78 11.20 14.81
C GLU A 307 0.23 12.28 14.42
N SER A 308 1.45 11.86 14.04
CA SER A 308 2.51 12.77 13.58
C SER A 308 2.40 13.16 12.12
N ILE A 309 1.46 12.61 11.36
CA ILE A 309 1.27 12.84 9.92
C ILE A 309 -0.14 13.35 9.59
N ASN A 310 -0.28 14.01 8.44
CA ASN A 310 -1.57 14.51 7.97
C ASN A 310 -2.44 13.38 7.40
N VAL A 311 -3.35 12.84 8.22
CA VAL A 311 -4.29 11.77 7.80
C VAL A 311 -5.64 12.36 7.44
N LYS A 312 -6.05 12.24 6.17
CA LYS A 312 -7.40 12.60 5.71
C LYS A 312 -8.31 11.38 5.70
N ARG A 313 -9.49 11.53 6.29
CA ARG A 313 -10.53 10.51 6.36
C ARG A 313 -11.76 11.02 5.63
N VAL A 314 -12.14 10.35 4.53
CA VAL A 314 -13.27 10.72 3.68
C VAL A 314 -14.29 9.60 3.64
N LYS A 315 -15.56 9.95 3.76
CA LYS A 315 -16.68 9.06 3.59
C LYS A 315 -17.48 9.54 2.37
N LEU A 316 -17.60 8.66 1.35
CA LEU A 316 -18.40 8.88 0.14
C LEU A 316 -19.83 8.45 0.34
#